data_5f2b6d19820ecd7fc7be99f3e816908d
#
_entry.id   5f2b6d19820ecd7fc7be99f3e816908d
#
_cell.length_a   1.000
_cell.length_b   1.000
_cell.length_c   1.000
_cell.angle_alpha   90.00
_cell.angle_beta   90.00
_cell.angle_gamma   90.00
#
_symmetry.space_group_name_H-M   'P 1'
#
loop_
_entity.id
_entity.type
_entity.pdbx_description
1 polymer ?
#
loop_
_entity_poly.entity_id
_entity_poly.type
_entity_poly.pdbx_seq_one_letter_code
_entity_poly.pdbx_strand_id
1 'polypeptide(L)'
;MFENLIAALKADKRKIVFTEGPDARILEAAARLKKDGLMDSILVGNVDEVKAAAAKGGFDIEGMEIIDPVTYPEMDAMVAKMVELRKGKMSEEDCRAALSKGNYFGTMLVKMGKADALLGGATYSTADTVRPALQLIKTKPGAHLVSSCFILVREKDGVEEKLAMGDCAINIDYPDSVDKEGNVTLKGSQKLAEVAIETANTAKAFGIDPKVAVLSFSTKGSGKGGTVALSREATEYAKEMNPELAIDGELQFDAAVSPVVAATKCKGSPVAGQANTFIFPSIEAGNIGYKIAQRLGGYAAYGPILQGLNAPINDLSRGCNADEVYQMAIITAGLK
;
A
#
# COMPACT_ATOMS: atom_id res chain seq x y z
N MET A 1 -6.60 14.98 9.33
CA MET A 1 -5.61 14.07 8.72
C MET A 1 -6.17 13.30 7.51
N PHE A 2 -7.25 12.52 7.62
CA PHE A 2 -7.81 11.70 6.52
C PHE A 2 -9.14 12.23 6.00
N GLU A 3 -9.33 13.53 5.98
CA GLU A 3 -10.63 14.16 5.69
C GLU A 3 -11.18 13.78 4.31
N ASN A 4 -10.32 13.74 3.29
CA ASN A 4 -10.72 13.35 1.94
C ASN A 4 -11.17 11.88 1.88
N LEU A 5 -10.44 10.98 2.55
CA LEU A 5 -10.78 9.56 2.59
C LEU A 5 -12.05 9.32 3.41
N ILE A 6 -12.20 9.99 4.54
CA ILE A 6 -13.42 9.94 5.38
C ILE A 6 -14.62 10.50 4.62
N ALA A 7 -14.46 11.60 3.89
CA ALA A 7 -15.53 12.16 3.05
C ALA A 7 -15.95 11.19 1.95
N ALA A 8 -14.99 10.53 1.29
CA ALA A 8 -15.27 9.52 0.28
C ALA A 8 -16.03 8.32 0.86
N LEU A 9 -15.63 7.81 2.04
CA LEU A 9 -16.30 6.69 2.71
C LEU A 9 -17.70 7.04 3.22
N LYS A 10 -17.93 8.29 3.62
CA LYS A 10 -19.30 8.76 4.00
C LYS A 10 -20.21 8.94 2.79
N ALA A 11 -19.64 9.28 1.63
CA ALA A 11 -20.42 9.42 0.39
C ALA A 11 -20.72 8.07 -0.28
N ASP A 12 -19.79 7.12 -0.19
CA ASP A 12 -19.89 5.78 -0.76
C ASP A 12 -19.40 4.76 0.27
N LYS A 13 -20.38 4.21 1.03
CA LYS A 13 -20.08 3.27 2.11
C LYS A 13 -19.57 1.95 1.55
N ARG A 14 -18.37 1.57 1.96
CA ARG A 14 -17.64 0.40 1.48
C ARG A 14 -17.60 -0.72 2.50
N LYS A 15 -17.38 -1.93 2.02
CA LYS A 15 -17.25 -3.13 2.85
C LYS A 15 -15.80 -3.59 2.87
N ILE A 16 -15.19 -3.68 4.07
CA ILE A 16 -13.82 -4.14 4.29
C ILE A 16 -13.79 -5.51 4.95
N VAL A 17 -12.87 -6.38 4.52
CA VAL A 17 -12.58 -7.67 5.17
C VAL A 17 -11.40 -7.50 6.13
N PHE A 18 -11.61 -7.92 7.37
CA PHE A 18 -10.55 -8.16 8.35
C PHE A 18 -10.29 -9.66 8.46
N THR A 19 -9.07 -10.08 8.18
CA THR A 19 -8.70 -11.49 8.05
C THR A 19 -8.44 -12.20 9.38
N GLU A 20 -8.37 -11.46 10.49
CA GLU A 20 -8.11 -11.97 11.84
C GLU A 20 -9.20 -11.51 12.80
N GLY A 21 -10.44 -11.93 12.52
CA GLY A 21 -11.64 -11.51 13.26
C GLY A 21 -11.59 -11.66 14.79
N PRO A 22 -10.95 -12.69 15.38
CA PRO A 22 -10.82 -12.81 16.84
C PRO A 22 -9.80 -11.87 17.50
N ASP A 23 -8.94 -11.17 16.72
CA ASP A 23 -7.91 -10.29 17.30
C ASP A 23 -8.55 -9.04 17.95
N ALA A 24 -8.20 -8.77 19.21
CA ALA A 24 -8.81 -7.67 19.98
C ALA A 24 -8.59 -6.30 19.33
N ARG A 25 -7.44 -6.06 18.68
CA ARG A 25 -7.13 -4.80 17.99
C ARG A 25 -8.04 -4.60 16.77
N ILE A 26 -8.30 -5.69 16.05
CA ILE A 26 -9.23 -5.71 14.91
C ILE A 26 -10.66 -5.44 15.39
N LEU A 27 -11.10 -6.12 16.44
CA LEU A 27 -12.44 -5.95 16.99
C LEU A 27 -12.70 -4.54 17.50
N GLU A 28 -11.72 -3.95 18.21
CA GLU A 28 -11.81 -2.57 18.69
C GLU A 28 -11.91 -1.59 17.50
N ALA A 29 -11.04 -1.74 16.52
CA ALA A 29 -11.05 -0.88 15.33
C ALA A 29 -12.37 -1.01 14.55
N ALA A 30 -12.85 -2.25 14.31
CA ALA A 30 -14.10 -2.50 13.61
C ALA A 30 -15.31 -1.90 14.34
N ALA A 31 -15.37 -2.04 15.68
CA ALA A 31 -16.43 -1.44 16.49
C ALA A 31 -16.44 0.10 16.38
N ARG A 32 -15.27 0.74 16.36
CA ARG A 32 -15.12 2.19 16.16
C ARG A 32 -15.56 2.61 14.76
N LEU A 33 -15.13 1.90 13.72
CA LEU A 33 -15.52 2.18 12.31
C LEU A 33 -17.04 2.10 12.13
N LYS A 34 -17.69 1.11 12.76
CA LYS A 34 -19.16 0.98 12.79
C LYS A 34 -19.80 2.17 13.49
N LYS A 35 -19.33 2.50 14.70
CA LYS A 35 -19.84 3.63 15.49
C LYS A 35 -19.76 4.95 14.74
N ASP A 36 -18.66 5.16 14.00
CA ASP A 36 -18.43 6.37 13.23
C ASP A 36 -19.14 6.35 11.85
N GLY A 37 -19.80 5.22 11.52
CA GLY A 37 -20.58 5.06 10.29
C GLY A 37 -19.75 5.10 9.00
N LEU A 38 -18.47 4.70 9.06
CA LEU A 38 -17.54 4.87 7.95
C LEU A 38 -17.58 3.72 6.94
N MET A 39 -17.76 2.48 7.40
CA MET A 39 -17.76 1.30 6.53
C MET A 39 -18.43 0.10 7.18
N ASP A 40 -18.79 -0.89 6.37
CA ASP A 40 -19.21 -2.20 6.84
C ASP A 40 -18.00 -3.13 6.95
N SER A 41 -17.97 -3.95 8.00
CA SER A 41 -16.87 -4.87 8.28
C SER A 41 -17.31 -6.32 8.14
N ILE A 42 -16.47 -7.13 7.46
CA ILE A 42 -16.52 -8.60 7.51
C ILE A 42 -15.38 -9.05 8.42
N LEU A 43 -15.72 -9.82 9.45
CA LEU A 43 -14.76 -10.43 10.37
C LEU A 43 -14.56 -11.89 9.99
N VAL A 44 -13.38 -12.27 9.53
CA VAL A 44 -13.07 -13.66 9.15
C VAL A 44 -12.55 -14.44 10.34
N GLY A 45 -13.21 -15.54 10.67
CA GLY A 45 -12.83 -16.42 11.77
C GLY A 45 -14.00 -17.23 12.29
N ASN A 46 -13.71 -18.15 13.22
CA ASN A 46 -14.76 -18.92 13.88
C ASN A 46 -15.74 -18.01 14.62
N VAL A 47 -17.04 -18.21 14.37
CA VAL A 47 -18.10 -17.30 14.84
C VAL A 47 -18.12 -17.19 16.38
N ASP A 48 -17.97 -18.31 17.07
CA ASP A 48 -18.03 -18.32 18.55
C ASP A 48 -16.77 -17.68 19.15
N GLU A 49 -15.59 -17.92 18.54
CA GLU A 49 -14.34 -17.28 18.96
C GLU A 49 -14.38 -15.78 18.78
N VAL A 50 -14.86 -15.28 17.63
CA VAL A 50 -15.00 -13.84 17.36
C VAL A 50 -15.97 -13.21 18.36
N LYS A 51 -17.15 -13.81 18.60
CA LYS A 51 -18.13 -13.31 19.57
C LYS A 51 -17.59 -13.32 21.02
N ALA A 52 -16.90 -14.40 21.41
CA ALA A 52 -16.29 -14.50 22.73
C ALA A 52 -15.19 -13.44 22.95
N ALA A 53 -14.34 -13.23 21.95
CA ALA A 53 -13.30 -12.20 21.99
C ALA A 53 -13.89 -10.79 22.07
N ALA A 54 -14.92 -10.51 21.28
CA ALA A 54 -15.63 -9.22 21.32
C ALA A 54 -16.29 -8.97 22.70
N ALA A 55 -16.97 -9.96 23.23
CA ALA A 55 -17.59 -9.87 24.58
C ALA A 55 -16.54 -9.62 25.67
N LYS A 56 -15.40 -10.33 25.60
CA LYS A 56 -14.28 -10.14 26.54
C LYS A 56 -13.70 -8.73 26.49
N GLY A 57 -13.59 -8.14 25.28
CA GLY A 57 -13.08 -6.79 25.08
C GLY A 57 -14.13 -5.68 25.26
N GLY A 58 -15.43 -6.04 25.38
CA GLY A 58 -16.53 -5.06 25.43
C GLY A 58 -16.77 -4.34 24.10
N PHE A 59 -16.41 -4.97 22.97
CA PHE A 59 -16.54 -4.39 21.64
C PHE A 59 -17.91 -4.67 21.03
N ASP A 60 -18.60 -3.63 20.54
CA ASP A 60 -19.88 -3.76 19.85
C ASP A 60 -19.68 -4.18 18.38
N ILE A 61 -19.93 -5.45 18.11
CA ILE A 61 -19.92 -6.04 16.78
C ILE A 61 -21.31 -6.45 16.28
N GLU A 62 -22.38 -6.01 16.94
CA GLU A 62 -23.76 -6.33 16.55
C GLU A 62 -24.03 -5.88 15.11
N GLY A 63 -24.60 -6.77 14.29
CA GLY A 63 -24.89 -6.52 12.88
C GLY A 63 -23.67 -6.58 11.94
N MET A 64 -22.45 -6.84 12.43
CA MET A 64 -21.33 -7.14 11.56
C MET A 64 -21.41 -8.56 11.02
N GLU A 65 -20.97 -8.74 9.79
CA GLU A 65 -20.87 -10.04 9.15
C GLU A 65 -19.65 -10.81 9.69
N ILE A 66 -19.86 -12.02 10.24
CA ILE A 66 -18.79 -12.90 10.68
C ILE A 66 -18.82 -14.12 9.78
N ILE A 67 -17.69 -14.43 9.14
CA ILE A 67 -17.59 -15.55 8.20
C ILE A 67 -16.49 -16.51 8.65
N ASP A 68 -16.91 -17.75 8.93
CA ASP A 68 -15.98 -18.85 9.19
C ASP A 68 -15.67 -19.57 7.87
N PRO A 69 -14.39 -19.56 7.42
CA PRO A 69 -13.99 -20.27 6.22
C PRO A 69 -14.33 -21.76 6.22
N VAL A 70 -14.35 -22.39 7.41
CA VAL A 70 -14.61 -23.84 7.55
C VAL A 70 -16.05 -24.18 7.23
N THR A 71 -16.98 -23.30 7.58
CA THR A 71 -18.44 -23.55 7.41
C THR A 71 -19.06 -22.70 6.31
N TYR A 72 -18.22 -22.04 5.49
CA TYR A 72 -18.71 -21.13 4.45
C TYR A 72 -19.52 -21.88 3.37
N PRO A 73 -20.80 -21.54 3.16
CA PRO A 73 -21.69 -22.34 2.30
C PRO A 73 -21.31 -22.32 0.82
N GLU A 74 -20.63 -21.26 0.34
CA GLU A 74 -20.19 -21.15 -1.05
C GLU A 74 -18.72 -21.57 -1.25
N MET A 75 -18.14 -22.35 -0.33
CA MET A 75 -16.73 -22.75 -0.40
C MET A 75 -16.39 -23.46 -1.71
N ASP A 76 -17.25 -24.37 -2.19
CA ASP A 76 -16.99 -25.10 -3.44
C ASP A 76 -16.93 -24.17 -4.66
N ALA A 77 -17.82 -23.19 -4.72
CA ALA A 77 -17.79 -22.17 -5.78
C ALA A 77 -16.53 -21.29 -5.68
N MET A 78 -16.09 -20.96 -4.47
CA MET A 78 -14.85 -20.19 -4.21
C MET A 78 -13.62 -20.99 -4.62
N VAL A 79 -13.55 -22.28 -4.31
CA VAL A 79 -12.48 -23.20 -4.73
C VAL A 79 -12.42 -23.28 -6.25
N ALA A 80 -13.56 -23.55 -6.92
CA ALA A 80 -13.60 -23.61 -8.38
C ALA A 80 -13.09 -22.32 -9.03
N LYS A 81 -13.49 -21.15 -8.50
CA LYS A 81 -13.01 -19.86 -8.98
C LYS A 81 -11.51 -19.66 -8.74
N MET A 82 -10.98 -20.10 -7.60
CA MET A 82 -9.55 -20.02 -7.32
C MET A 82 -8.74 -20.93 -8.25
N VAL A 83 -9.19 -22.17 -8.54
CA VAL A 83 -8.55 -23.07 -9.51
C VAL A 83 -8.46 -22.43 -10.90
N GLU A 84 -9.56 -21.81 -11.38
CA GLU A 84 -9.57 -21.05 -12.64
C GLU A 84 -8.50 -19.94 -12.64
N LEU A 85 -8.44 -19.15 -11.58
CA LEU A 85 -7.48 -18.04 -11.45
C LEU A 85 -6.02 -18.51 -11.40
N ARG A 86 -5.77 -19.70 -10.82
CA ARG A 86 -4.42 -20.27 -10.67
C ARG A 86 -3.93 -20.99 -11.93
N LYS A 87 -4.79 -21.26 -12.90
CA LYS A 87 -4.43 -21.82 -14.23
C LYS A 87 -3.48 -23.03 -14.14
N GLY A 88 -3.80 -24.02 -13.30
CA GLY A 88 -3.00 -25.22 -13.10
C GLY A 88 -1.77 -25.11 -12.21
N LYS A 89 -1.50 -23.91 -11.61
CA LYS A 89 -0.40 -23.70 -10.66
C LYS A 89 -0.71 -24.18 -9.24
N MET A 90 -1.96 -24.56 -8.97
CA MET A 90 -2.43 -25.15 -7.71
C MET A 90 -3.50 -26.15 -8.03
N SER A 91 -3.48 -27.29 -7.33
CA SER A 91 -4.55 -28.30 -7.39
C SER A 91 -5.82 -27.78 -6.70
N GLU A 92 -6.95 -28.45 -6.88
CA GLU A 92 -8.18 -28.14 -6.15
C GLU A 92 -7.99 -28.31 -4.64
N GLU A 93 -7.29 -29.37 -4.23
CA GLU A 93 -6.97 -29.65 -2.83
C GLU A 93 -6.10 -28.52 -2.22
N ASP A 94 -5.06 -28.07 -2.94
CA ASP A 94 -4.22 -26.94 -2.52
C ASP A 94 -5.04 -25.65 -2.39
N CYS A 95 -5.95 -25.40 -3.34
CA CYS A 95 -6.82 -24.23 -3.30
C CYS A 95 -7.74 -24.27 -2.08
N ARG A 96 -8.36 -25.43 -1.80
CA ARG A 96 -9.22 -25.61 -0.63
C ARG A 96 -8.44 -25.45 0.67
N ALA A 97 -7.25 -26.04 0.77
CA ALA A 97 -6.37 -25.88 1.91
C ALA A 97 -5.91 -24.42 2.11
N ALA A 98 -5.65 -23.69 1.04
CA ALA A 98 -5.32 -22.25 1.13
C ALA A 98 -6.53 -21.44 1.60
N LEU A 99 -7.72 -21.71 1.10
CA LEU A 99 -8.95 -21.00 1.46
C LEU A 99 -9.43 -21.25 2.89
N SER A 100 -8.91 -22.26 3.59
CA SER A 100 -9.14 -22.41 5.03
C SER A 100 -8.41 -21.35 5.88
N LYS A 101 -7.48 -20.59 5.26
CA LYS A 101 -6.73 -19.51 5.91
C LYS A 101 -7.38 -18.16 5.62
N GLY A 102 -7.54 -17.33 6.66
CA GLY A 102 -8.23 -16.04 6.57
C GLY A 102 -7.66 -15.10 5.50
N ASN A 103 -6.35 -15.07 5.27
CA ASN A 103 -5.71 -14.24 4.25
C ASN A 103 -6.13 -14.61 2.82
N TYR A 104 -6.11 -15.90 2.44
CA TYR A 104 -6.58 -16.34 1.13
C TYR A 104 -8.09 -16.22 1.00
N PHE A 105 -8.83 -16.60 2.03
CA PHE A 105 -10.29 -16.52 2.05
C PHE A 105 -10.77 -15.07 1.88
N GLY A 106 -10.25 -14.15 2.70
CA GLY A 106 -10.58 -12.72 2.60
C GLY A 106 -10.23 -12.13 1.25
N THR A 107 -9.06 -12.50 0.68
CA THR A 107 -8.66 -12.07 -0.66
C THR A 107 -9.64 -12.57 -1.72
N MET A 108 -10.17 -13.79 -1.59
CA MET A 108 -11.18 -14.30 -2.51
C MET A 108 -12.54 -13.64 -2.33
N LEU A 109 -12.94 -13.22 -1.12
CA LEU A 109 -14.15 -12.40 -0.92
C LEU A 109 -14.06 -11.09 -1.71
N VAL A 110 -12.91 -10.41 -1.66
CA VAL A 110 -12.68 -9.22 -2.48
C VAL A 110 -12.69 -9.56 -3.97
N LYS A 111 -12.01 -10.62 -4.38
CA LYS A 111 -11.95 -11.06 -5.79
C LYS A 111 -13.32 -11.39 -6.38
N MET A 112 -14.21 -11.92 -5.57
CA MET A 112 -15.57 -12.27 -5.96
C MET A 112 -16.57 -11.12 -5.83
N GLY A 113 -16.12 -9.92 -5.46
CA GLY A 113 -16.95 -8.73 -5.31
C GLY A 113 -17.88 -8.77 -4.08
N LYS A 114 -17.59 -9.62 -3.10
CA LYS A 114 -18.33 -9.68 -1.83
C LYS A 114 -17.87 -8.66 -0.81
N ALA A 115 -16.70 -8.06 -1.04
CA ALA A 115 -16.15 -6.92 -0.31
C ALA A 115 -15.34 -6.02 -1.25
N ASP A 116 -15.11 -4.79 -0.83
CA ASP A 116 -14.42 -3.75 -1.60
C ASP A 116 -12.94 -3.72 -1.32
N ALA A 117 -12.53 -4.06 -0.10
CA ALA A 117 -11.16 -3.93 0.37
C ALA A 117 -10.82 -5.02 1.41
N LEU A 118 -9.53 -5.22 1.66
CA LEU A 118 -9.04 -6.14 2.69
C LEU A 118 -7.92 -5.49 3.50
N LEU A 119 -7.97 -5.69 4.81
CA LEU A 119 -6.90 -5.36 5.74
C LEU A 119 -6.58 -6.59 6.61
N GLY A 120 -5.30 -6.96 6.67
CA GLY A 120 -4.83 -8.10 7.46
C GLY A 120 -3.34 -7.97 7.79
N GLY A 121 -2.74 -8.98 8.43
CA GLY A 121 -1.32 -8.99 8.78
C GLY A 121 -1.00 -8.70 10.24
N ALA A 122 -2.02 -8.51 11.08
CA ALA A 122 -1.82 -8.29 12.52
C ALA A 122 -1.18 -9.50 13.24
N THR A 123 -1.31 -10.70 12.69
CA THR A 123 -0.80 -11.96 13.30
C THR A 123 0.12 -12.77 12.40
N TYR A 124 0.27 -12.41 11.12
CA TYR A 124 1.09 -13.11 10.14
C TYR A 124 2.03 -12.16 9.39
N SER A 125 2.87 -12.70 8.50
CA SER A 125 3.89 -11.90 7.80
C SER A 125 3.31 -11.11 6.62
N THR A 126 3.94 -9.99 6.25
CA THR A 126 3.64 -9.22 5.04
C THR A 126 3.58 -10.10 3.78
N ALA A 127 4.45 -11.11 3.69
CA ALA A 127 4.43 -12.05 2.55
C ALA A 127 3.12 -12.86 2.49
N ASP A 128 2.47 -13.10 3.62
CA ASP A 128 1.19 -13.83 3.68
C ASP A 128 -0.01 -12.96 3.29
N THR A 129 0.11 -11.63 3.37
CA THR A 129 -0.85 -10.68 2.78
C THR A 129 -0.59 -10.50 1.29
N VAL A 130 0.66 -10.26 0.91
CA VAL A 130 1.02 -9.89 -0.48
C VAL A 130 0.88 -11.07 -1.44
N ARG A 131 1.20 -12.30 -1.01
CA ARG A 131 1.14 -13.48 -1.88
C ARG A 131 -0.26 -13.75 -2.43
N PRO A 132 -1.34 -13.88 -1.63
CA PRO A 132 -2.69 -14.03 -2.17
C PRO A 132 -3.13 -12.82 -2.99
N ALA A 133 -2.77 -11.59 -2.61
CA ALA A 133 -3.08 -10.40 -3.40
C ALA A 133 -2.48 -10.49 -4.82
N LEU A 134 -1.20 -10.83 -4.96
CA LEU A 134 -0.55 -11.00 -6.26
C LEU A 134 -1.13 -12.18 -7.06
N GLN A 135 -1.51 -13.25 -6.38
CA GLN A 135 -1.99 -14.46 -7.02
C GLN A 135 -3.43 -14.34 -7.53
N LEU A 136 -4.29 -13.63 -6.82
CA LEU A 136 -5.75 -13.64 -7.02
C LEU A 136 -6.29 -12.29 -7.50
N ILE A 137 -5.87 -11.19 -6.89
CA ILE A 137 -6.27 -9.83 -7.29
C ILE A 137 -5.48 -9.39 -8.53
N LYS A 138 -4.15 -9.61 -8.50
CA LYS A 138 -3.19 -9.19 -9.53
C LYS A 138 -3.07 -7.66 -9.63
N THR A 139 -2.22 -7.22 -10.55
CA THR A 139 -2.08 -5.80 -10.86
C THR A 139 -3.31 -5.29 -11.63
N LYS A 140 -3.62 -4.02 -11.46
CA LYS A 140 -4.63 -3.32 -12.27
C LYS A 140 -4.18 -3.22 -13.73
N PRO A 141 -5.11 -3.02 -14.69
CA PRO A 141 -4.75 -2.81 -16.09
C PRO A 141 -3.73 -1.68 -16.25
N GLY A 142 -2.66 -1.94 -17.00
CA GLY A 142 -1.57 -0.99 -17.24
C GLY A 142 -0.49 -0.92 -16.16
N ALA A 143 -0.67 -1.58 -15.01
CA ALA A 143 0.39 -1.70 -13.99
C ALA A 143 1.17 -3.01 -14.17
N HIS A 144 2.50 -2.91 -14.13
CA HIS A 144 3.40 -4.05 -14.32
C HIS A 144 3.94 -4.60 -12.99
N LEU A 145 3.85 -3.83 -11.91
CA LEU A 145 4.32 -4.25 -10.59
C LEU A 145 3.37 -3.78 -9.48
N VAL A 146 3.52 -4.39 -8.32
CA VAL A 146 2.97 -3.88 -7.05
C VAL A 146 4.11 -3.20 -6.30
N SER A 147 3.85 -2.04 -5.75
CA SER A 147 4.77 -1.28 -4.92
C SER A 147 4.13 -0.87 -3.61
N SER A 148 4.84 -0.12 -2.79
CA SER A 148 4.31 0.41 -1.54
C SER A 148 4.58 1.90 -1.40
N CYS A 149 3.72 2.55 -0.61
CA CYS A 149 3.93 3.92 -0.17
C CYS A 149 3.76 4.02 1.36
N PHE A 150 4.56 4.87 1.99
CA PHE A 150 4.29 5.36 3.34
C PHE A 150 3.89 6.84 3.26
N ILE A 151 2.81 7.19 3.96
CA ILE A 151 2.46 8.58 4.22
C ILE A 151 2.99 8.93 5.60
N LEU A 152 3.88 9.91 5.66
CA LEU A 152 4.45 10.43 6.88
C LEU A 152 3.75 11.73 7.25
N VAL A 153 3.33 11.84 8.49
CA VAL A 153 2.61 13.03 8.98
C VAL A 153 3.21 13.48 10.30
N ARG A 154 3.45 14.77 10.43
CA ARG A 154 3.76 15.39 11.72
C ARG A 154 3.10 16.75 11.81
N GLU A 155 2.88 17.21 13.03
CA GLU A 155 2.56 18.60 13.30
C GLU A 155 3.85 19.34 13.69
N LYS A 156 4.11 20.44 13.03
CA LYS A 156 5.25 21.31 13.31
C LYS A 156 4.80 22.75 13.29
N ASP A 157 5.02 23.47 14.37
CA ASP A 157 4.65 24.88 14.52
C ASP A 157 3.15 25.16 14.21
N GLY A 158 2.27 24.22 14.58
CA GLY A 158 0.82 24.30 14.33
C GLY A 158 0.41 24.00 12.87
N VAL A 159 1.34 23.51 12.04
CA VAL A 159 1.08 23.14 10.66
C VAL A 159 1.25 21.61 10.49
N GLU A 160 0.24 20.97 9.90
CA GLU A 160 0.32 19.56 9.52
C GLU A 160 1.20 19.43 8.26
N GLU A 161 2.34 18.76 8.41
CA GLU A 161 3.27 18.44 7.33
C GLU A 161 3.05 16.98 6.91
N LYS A 162 2.84 16.75 5.61
CA LYS A 162 2.65 15.43 5.01
C LYS A 162 3.68 15.14 3.95
N LEU A 163 4.27 13.95 3.98
CA LEU A 163 5.22 13.45 2.98
C LEU A 163 4.76 12.10 2.47
N ALA A 164 5.05 11.79 1.20
CA ALA A 164 4.86 10.46 0.62
C ALA A 164 6.22 9.85 0.28
N MET A 165 6.42 8.57 0.61
CA MET A 165 7.68 7.83 0.38
C MET A 165 7.40 6.48 -0.29
N GLY A 166 7.88 6.28 -1.50
CA GLY A 166 7.71 5.06 -2.30
C GLY A 166 9.01 4.63 -3.01
N ASP A 167 9.31 3.39 -3.20
CA ASP A 167 8.85 2.18 -2.51
C ASP A 167 9.73 1.91 -1.29
N CYS A 168 9.12 1.54 -0.18
CA CYS A 168 9.86 1.35 1.07
C CYS A 168 9.72 -0.06 1.67
N ALA A 169 8.94 -0.97 1.02
CA ALA A 169 8.60 -2.24 1.64
C ALA A 169 8.43 -3.45 0.69
N ILE A 170 8.35 -3.27 -0.62
CA ILE A 170 7.98 -4.35 -1.56
C ILE A 170 9.12 -4.70 -2.53
N ASN A 171 9.58 -3.75 -3.33
CA ASN A 171 10.58 -4.05 -4.36
C ASN A 171 12.00 -3.83 -3.83
N ILE A 172 12.77 -4.92 -3.77
CA ILE A 172 14.17 -4.88 -3.30
C ILE A 172 14.99 -3.97 -4.21
N ASP A 173 14.86 -4.18 -5.51
CA ASP A 173 15.51 -3.44 -6.58
C ASP A 173 14.61 -3.44 -7.84
N TYR A 174 15.07 -2.83 -8.91
CA TYR A 174 14.33 -2.70 -10.16
C TYR A 174 15.13 -3.26 -11.34
N PRO A 175 15.31 -4.60 -11.43
CA PRO A 175 15.96 -5.21 -12.58
C PRO A 175 15.08 -5.13 -13.82
N ASP A 176 15.70 -5.14 -14.99
CA ASP A 176 14.98 -5.29 -16.25
C ASP A 176 14.26 -6.64 -16.30
N SER A 177 13.06 -6.64 -16.85
CA SER A 177 12.37 -7.89 -17.21
C SER A 177 12.85 -8.33 -18.59
N VAL A 178 13.15 -9.62 -18.72
CA VAL A 178 13.60 -10.19 -20.00
C VAL A 178 12.70 -11.34 -20.42
N ASP A 179 12.56 -11.56 -21.73
CA ASP A 179 11.89 -12.73 -22.29
C ASP A 179 12.81 -13.97 -22.25
N LYS A 180 12.35 -15.08 -22.81
CA LYS A 180 13.11 -16.33 -22.84
C LYS A 180 14.35 -16.26 -23.76
N GLU A 181 14.35 -15.35 -24.70
CA GLU A 181 15.44 -15.06 -25.64
C GLU A 181 16.45 -14.07 -25.07
N GLY A 182 16.18 -13.45 -23.88
CA GLY A 182 17.03 -12.48 -23.21
C GLY A 182 16.80 -11.03 -23.65
N ASN A 183 15.75 -10.74 -24.43
CA ASN A 183 15.42 -9.37 -24.83
C ASN A 183 14.72 -8.66 -23.67
N VAL A 184 15.04 -7.39 -23.44
CA VAL A 184 14.39 -6.56 -22.42
C VAL A 184 12.94 -6.28 -22.86
N THR A 185 11.99 -6.71 -22.06
CA THR A 185 10.55 -6.48 -22.27
C THR A 185 10.00 -5.31 -21.46
N LEU A 186 10.63 -5.02 -20.32
CA LEU A 186 10.31 -3.88 -19.47
C LEU A 186 11.57 -3.47 -18.69
N LYS A 187 11.99 -2.22 -18.82
CA LYS A 187 13.17 -1.72 -18.09
C LYS A 187 12.87 -1.50 -16.61
N GLY A 188 13.88 -1.68 -15.76
CA GLY A 188 13.81 -1.34 -14.35
C GLY A 188 13.46 0.12 -14.10
N SER A 189 13.96 1.02 -14.94
CA SER A 189 13.64 2.45 -14.90
C SER A 189 12.16 2.76 -15.24
N GLN A 190 11.53 1.97 -16.11
CA GLN A 190 10.08 2.09 -16.35
C GLN A 190 9.27 1.64 -15.14
N LYS A 191 9.69 0.57 -14.46
CA LYS A 191 9.08 0.12 -13.21
C LYS A 191 9.17 1.17 -12.11
N LEU A 192 10.33 1.81 -11.94
CA LEU A 192 10.51 2.88 -10.95
C LEU A 192 9.70 4.13 -11.31
N ALA A 193 9.50 4.41 -12.61
CA ALA A 193 8.60 5.47 -13.07
C ALA A 193 7.13 5.19 -12.70
N GLU A 194 6.68 3.93 -12.83
CA GLU A 194 5.34 3.53 -12.35
C GLU A 194 5.19 3.74 -10.84
N VAL A 195 6.20 3.37 -10.04
CA VAL A 195 6.21 3.63 -8.59
C VAL A 195 6.06 5.11 -8.31
N ALA A 196 6.74 5.98 -9.05
CA ALA A 196 6.64 7.43 -8.89
C ALA A 196 5.22 7.94 -9.14
N ILE A 197 4.58 7.50 -10.22
CA ILE A 197 3.22 7.89 -10.58
C ILE A 197 2.20 7.37 -9.55
N GLU A 198 2.30 6.09 -9.15
CA GLU A 198 1.41 5.50 -8.16
C GLU A 198 1.55 6.17 -6.79
N THR A 199 2.80 6.51 -6.38
CA THR A 199 3.04 7.22 -5.13
C THR A 199 2.46 8.64 -5.18
N ALA A 200 2.56 9.34 -6.32
CA ALA A 200 1.93 10.64 -6.51
C ALA A 200 0.39 10.54 -6.43
N ASN A 201 -0.20 9.50 -7.02
CA ASN A 201 -1.66 9.28 -6.94
C ASN A 201 -2.11 8.99 -5.51
N THR A 202 -1.34 8.17 -4.77
CA THR A 202 -1.58 7.94 -3.35
C THR A 202 -1.48 9.26 -2.56
N ALA A 203 -0.42 10.06 -2.78
CA ALA A 203 -0.23 11.36 -2.12
C ALA A 203 -1.45 12.30 -2.32
N LYS A 204 -1.99 12.37 -3.54
CA LYS A 204 -3.18 13.18 -3.85
C LYS A 204 -4.40 12.76 -3.03
N ALA A 205 -4.61 11.46 -2.80
CA ALA A 205 -5.72 10.96 -1.98
C ALA A 205 -5.63 11.45 -0.53
N PHE A 206 -4.41 11.73 -0.04
CA PHE A 206 -4.17 12.33 1.29
C PHE A 206 -4.13 13.86 1.29
N GLY A 207 -4.50 14.50 0.18
CA GLY A 207 -4.52 15.96 0.05
C GLY A 207 -3.12 16.58 -0.10
N ILE A 208 -2.12 15.79 -0.51
CA ILE A 208 -0.80 16.29 -0.87
C ILE A 208 -0.83 16.70 -2.34
N ASP A 209 -0.36 17.92 -2.66
CA ASP A 209 -0.02 18.31 -4.03
C ASP A 209 1.38 17.76 -4.35
N PRO A 210 1.51 16.64 -5.12
CA PRO A 210 2.77 15.92 -5.17
C PRO A 210 3.83 16.66 -5.98
N LYS A 211 4.95 16.96 -5.33
CA LYS A 211 6.20 17.40 -5.93
C LYS A 211 7.20 16.26 -5.78
N VAL A 212 7.35 15.49 -6.86
CA VAL A 212 8.00 14.17 -6.84
C VAL A 212 9.49 14.30 -7.11
N ALA A 213 10.32 13.85 -6.16
CA ALA A 213 11.77 13.75 -6.32
C ALA A 213 12.17 12.28 -6.47
N VAL A 214 12.75 11.90 -7.61
CA VAL A 214 13.39 10.59 -7.78
C VAL A 214 14.79 10.67 -7.22
N LEU A 215 15.02 9.96 -6.11
CA LEU A 215 16.21 10.12 -5.28
C LEU A 215 17.41 9.34 -5.77
N SER A 216 18.58 9.86 -5.46
CA SER A 216 19.89 9.25 -5.70
C SER A 216 20.93 9.90 -4.77
N PHE A 217 22.11 9.33 -4.68
CA PHE A 217 23.28 10.02 -4.14
C PHE A 217 23.88 11.07 -5.11
N SER A 218 23.35 11.16 -6.33
CA SER A 218 23.72 12.11 -7.38
C SER A 218 22.64 13.16 -7.58
N THR A 219 23.04 14.37 -7.96
CA THR A 219 22.16 15.45 -8.40
C THR A 219 22.58 15.89 -9.79
N LYS A 220 21.70 15.68 -10.80
CA LYS A 220 21.90 16.14 -12.19
C LYS A 220 23.30 15.80 -12.75
N GLY A 221 23.71 14.55 -12.58
CA GLY A 221 24.98 14.03 -13.11
C GLY A 221 26.21 14.31 -12.23
N SER A 222 26.05 14.76 -10.99
CA SER A 222 27.19 14.99 -10.08
C SER A 222 27.89 13.68 -9.65
N GLY A 223 27.21 12.55 -9.71
CA GLY A 223 27.73 11.20 -9.43
C GLY A 223 27.57 10.24 -10.60
N LYS A 224 28.26 9.10 -10.52
CA LYS A 224 28.19 8.03 -11.52
C LYS A 224 28.15 6.66 -10.82
N GLY A 225 27.54 5.67 -11.48
CA GLY A 225 27.45 4.30 -10.98
C GLY A 225 26.24 4.05 -10.07
N GLY A 226 26.16 2.84 -9.51
CA GLY A 226 25.01 2.42 -8.72
C GLY A 226 23.68 2.61 -9.44
N THR A 227 22.73 3.17 -8.75
CA THR A 227 21.36 3.40 -9.24
C THR A 227 21.15 4.79 -9.89
N VAL A 228 22.22 5.56 -10.18
CA VAL A 228 22.10 6.91 -10.75
C VAL A 228 21.39 6.90 -12.10
N ALA A 229 21.77 6.00 -13.00
CA ALA A 229 21.14 5.85 -14.32
C ALA A 229 19.66 5.45 -14.17
N LEU A 230 19.36 4.47 -13.29
CA LEU A 230 18.01 4.04 -12.98
C LEU A 230 17.10 5.23 -12.57
N SER A 231 17.54 6.05 -11.62
CA SER A 231 16.76 7.19 -11.12
C SER A 231 16.57 8.28 -12.18
N ARG A 232 17.59 8.54 -12.99
CA ARG A 232 17.52 9.51 -14.09
C ARG A 232 16.54 9.07 -15.17
N GLU A 233 16.71 7.85 -15.67
CA GLU A 233 15.84 7.30 -16.71
C GLU A 233 14.39 7.18 -16.22
N ALA A 234 14.18 6.77 -14.96
CA ALA A 234 12.85 6.70 -14.37
C ALA A 234 12.16 8.07 -14.34
N THR A 235 12.92 9.13 -14.09
CA THR A 235 12.39 10.49 -14.15
C THR A 235 11.91 10.84 -15.55
N GLU A 236 12.68 10.52 -16.59
CA GLU A 236 12.28 10.80 -17.97
C GLU A 236 11.07 9.97 -18.39
N TYR A 237 11.04 8.66 -18.07
CA TYR A 237 9.86 7.83 -18.34
C TYR A 237 8.61 8.33 -17.60
N ALA A 238 8.74 8.76 -16.35
CA ALA A 238 7.58 9.29 -15.62
C ALA A 238 7.04 10.58 -16.22
N LYS A 239 7.91 11.46 -16.74
CA LYS A 239 7.49 12.67 -17.49
C LYS A 239 6.78 12.32 -18.81
N GLU A 240 7.25 11.29 -19.52
CA GLU A 240 6.58 10.80 -20.73
C GLU A 240 5.21 10.19 -20.43
N MET A 241 5.12 9.38 -19.37
CA MET A 241 3.88 8.71 -18.97
C MET A 241 2.84 9.66 -18.36
N ASN A 242 3.28 10.72 -17.67
CA ASN A 242 2.41 11.71 -17.04
C ASN A 242 3.04 13.10 -17.11
N PRO A 243 2.88 13.82 -18.25
CA PRO A 243 3.48 15.14 -18.48
C PRO A 243 3.03 16.24 -17.49
N GLU A 244 1.86 16.08 -16.87
CA GLU A 244 1.33 17.04 -15.91
C GLU A 244 1.88 16.87 -14.50
N LEU A 245 2.61 15.76 -14.23
CA LEU A 245 3.16 15.49 -12.91
C LEU A 245 4.41 16.36 -12.65
N ALA A 246 4.40 17.12 -11.57
CA ALA A 246 5.58 17.82 -11.11
C ALA A 246 6.59 16.78 -10.58
N ILE A 247 7.52 16.36 -11.44
CA ILE A 247 8.56 15.35 -11.14
C ILE A 247 9.92 15.79 -11.62
N ASP A 248 10.95 15.55 -10.82
CA ASP A 248 12.34 15.75 -11.21
C ASP A 248 13.28 14.74 -10.55
N GLY A 249 14.45 14.53 -11.15
CA GLY A 249 15.48 13.56 -10.75
C GLY A 249 16.60 13.51 -11.80
N GLU A 250 17.73 12.82 -11.52
CA GLU A 250 18.01 12.29 -10.17
C GLU A 250 18.40 13.43 -9.23
N LEU A 251 17.96 13.36 -7.98
CA LEU A 251 18.23 14.36 -6.95
C LEU A 251 18.77 13.71 -5.67
N GLN A 252 19.78 14.36 -5.06
CA GLN A 252 20.12 14.09 -3.65
C GLN A 252 18.98 14.61 -2.75
N PHE A 253 18.81 14.00 -1.58
CA PHE A 253 17.75 14.37 -0.66
C PHE A 253 17.83 15.84 -0.20
N ASP A 254 19.04 16.35 0.09
CA ASP A 254 19.26 17.76 0.45
C ASP A 254 18.84 18.71 -0.67
N ALA A 255 19.15 18.37 -1.93
CA ALA A 255 18.72 19.15 -3.09
C ALA A 255 17.19 19.09 -3.31
N ALA A 256 16.56 17.97 -2.97
CA ALA A 256 15.11 17.82 -3.09
C ALA A 256 14.34 18.71 -2.09
N VAL A 257 14.85 18.90 -0.85
CA VAL A 257 14.10 19.54 0.25
C VAL A 257 14.61 20.92 0.64
N SER A 258 15.87 21.27 0.33
CA SER A 258 16.45 22.55 0.73
C SER A 258 16.42 23.56 -0.41
N PRO A 259 15.68 24.68 -0.30
CA PRO A 259 15.67 25.74 -1.32
C PRO A 259 17.06 26.31 -1.60
N VAL A 260 17.92 26.43 -0.57
CA VAL A 260 19.28 26.96 -0.72
C VAL A 260 20.15 26.00 -1.56
N VAL A 261 20.06 24.68 -1.30
CA VAL A 261 20.82 23.67 -2.05
C VAL A 261 20.29 23.60 -3.49
N ALA A 262 18.97 23.61 -3.65
CA ALA A 262 18.33 23.59 -4.97
C ALA A 262 18.73 24.78 -5.84
N ALA A 263 18.77 25.99 -5.28
CA ALA A 263 19.19 27.20 -6.00
C ALA A 263 20.60 27.08 -6.58
N THR A 264 21.46 26.28 -5.95
CA THR A 264 22.84 26.06 -6.41
C THR A 264 22.93 24.89 -7.39
N LYS A 265 22.34 23.74 -7.02
CA LYS A 265 22.54 22.46 -7.73
C LYS A 265 21.49 22.20 -8.84
N CYS A 266 20.30 22.79 -8.75
CA CYS A 266 19.12 22.39 -9.57
C CYS A 266 18.35 23.59 -10.10
N LYS A 267 19.03 24.62 -10.64
CA LYS A 267 18.39 25.82 -11.19
C LYS A 267 17.32 25.45 -12.22
N GLY A 268 16.12 25.98 -12.04
CA GLY A 268 15.00 25.76 -12.95
C GLY A 268 14.21 24.47 -12.73
N SER A 269 14.55 23.67 -11.72
CA SER A 269 13.76 22.50 -11.35
C SER A 269 12.41 22.92 -10.76
N PRO A 270 11.27 22.33 -11.21
CA PRO A 270 9.96 22.62 -10.64
C PRO A 270 9.73 21.93 -9.28
N VAL A 271 10.64 21.07 -8.84
CA VAL A 271 10.51 20.20 -7.66
C VAL A 271 11.59 20.45 -6.61
N ALA A 272 12.84 20.64 -7.05
CA ALA A 272 13.96 20.76 -6.11
C ALA A 272 13.74 21.91 -5.11
N GLY A 273 14.08 21.66 -3.85
CA GLY A 273 13.92 22.59 -2.73
C GLY A 273 12.52 22.63 -2.11
N GLN A 274 11.54 21.92 -2.69
CA GLN A 274 10.16 21.88 -2.21
C GLN A 274 9.49 20.51 -2.37
N ALA A 275 10.27 19.46 -2.58
CA ALA A 275 9.75 18.10 -2.75
C ALA A 275 9.05 17.63 -1.46
N ASN A 276 7.92 16.94 -1.66
CA ASN A 276 7.12 16.32 -0.61
C ASN A 276 6.77 14.86 -0.90
N THR A 277 7.19 14.35 -2.07
CA THR A 277 6.98 12.98 -2.51
C THR A 277 8.33 12.44 -3.00
N PHE A 278 8.81 11.37 -2.36
CA PHE A 278 10.16 10.85 -2.51
C PHE A 278 10.15 9.43 -3.04
N ILE A 279 10.86 9.18 -4.13
CA ILE A 279 10.96 7.86 -4.76
C ILE A 279 12.37 7.33 -4.58
N PHE A 280 12.47 6.16 -3.98
CA PHE A 280 13.75 5.53 -3.63
C PHE A 280 14.16 4.49 -4.67
N PRO A 281 15.44 4.42 -5.04
CA PRO A 281 15.92 3.50 -6.07
C PRO A 281 16.10 2.05 -5.59
N SER A 282 15.95 1.79 -4.29
CA SER A 282 16.03 0.47 -3.68
C SER A 282 15.31 0.42 -2.34
N ILE A 283 14.96 -0.79 -1.90
CA ILE A 283 14.26 -0.99 -0.62
C ILE A 283 15.10 -0.55 0.57
N GLU A 284 16.42 -0.74 0.53
CA GLU A 284 17.32 -0.33 1.62
C GLU A 284 17.23 1.18 1.84
N ALA A 285 17.32 1.96 0.76
CA ALA A 285 17.23 3.41 0.85
C ALA A 285 15.86 3.86 1.38
N GLY A 286 14.78 3.30 0.85
CA GLY A 286 13.41 3.63 1.25
C GLY A 286 13.09 3.20 2.67
N ASN A 287 13.40 1.95 3.03
CA ASN A 287 13.11 1.38 4.34
C ASN A 287 13.89 2.07 5.47
N ILE A 288 15.17 2.34 5.25
CA ILE A 288 15.99 3.08 6.21
C ILE A 288 15.51 4.53 6.27
N GLY A 289 15.26 5.17 5.14
CA GLY A 289 14.87 6.58 5.04
C GLY A 289 13.58 6.89 5.80
N TYR A 290 12.48 6.14 5.57
CA TYR A 290 11.22 6.41 6.26
C TYR A 290 11.34 6.15 7.78
N LYS A 291 12.10 5.13 8.20
CA LYS A 291 12.29 4.84 9.63
C LYS A 291 13.10 5.92 10.34
N ILE A 292 14.10 6.50 9.67
CA ILE A 292 14.85 7.64 10.21
C ILE A 292 13.90 8.83 10.37
N ALA A 293 13.10 9.15 9.35
CA ALA A 293 12.12 10.22 9.43
C ALA A 293 11.09 9.97 10.55
N GLN A 294 10.59 8.73 10.68
CA GLN A 294 9.67 8.37 11.75
C GLN A 294 10.31 8.52 13.14
N ARG A 295 11.46 7.88 13.37
CA ARG A 295 12.04 7.74 14.72
C ARG A 295 12.80 8.97 15.18
N LEU A 296 13.49 9.67 14.28
CA LEU A 296 14.28 10.86 14.60
C LEU A 296 13.62 12.15 14.13
N GLY A 297 12.82 12.09 13.04
CA GLY A 297 12.12 13.26 12.50
C GLY A 297 10.77 13.56 13.15
N GLY A 298 10.28 12.68 14.04
CA GLY A 298 9.01 12.86 14.74
C GLY A 298 7.77 12.69 13.87
N TYR A 299 7.88 11.98 12.75
CA TYR A 299 6.72 11.65 11.92
C TYR A 299 5.98 10.41 12.41
N ALA A 300 4.65 10.44 12.39
CA ALA A 300 3.84 9.24 12.34
C ALA A 300 3.91 8.67 10.91
N ALA A 301 4.10 7.37 10.75
CA ALA A 301 4.21 6.70 9.45
C ALA A 301 3.02 5.75 9.24
N TYR A 302 2.25 6.00 8.18
CA TYR A 302 1.09 5.20 7.78
C TYR A 302 1.43 4.38 6.56
N GLY A 303 1.38 3.06 6.69
CA GLY A 303 1.75 2.12 5.63
C GLY A 303 2.28 0.78 6.20
N PRO A 304 2.74 -0.13 5.32
CA PRO A 304 2.83 0.08 3.87
C PRO A 304 1.46 0.09 3.18
N ILE A 305 1.20 1.08 2.36
CA ILE A 305 0.05 1.17 1.49
C ILE A 305 0.43 0.51 0.17
N LEU A 306 -0.21 -0.60 -0.19
CA LEU A 306 0.09 -1.31 -1.44
C LEU A 306 -0.51 -0.58 -2.64
N GLN A 307 0.27 -0.45 -3.68
CA GLN A 307 -0.06 0.27 -4.91
C GLN A 307 -0.02 -0.65 -6.12
N GLY A 308 -0.79 -0.34 -7.16
CA GLY A 308 -0.80 -1.10 -8.41
C GLY A 308 -1.67 -2.36 -8.39
N LEU A 309 -2.31 -2.74 -7.29
CA LEU A 309 -3.26 -3.84 -7.21
C LEU A 309 -4.62 -3.47 -7.83
N ASN A 310 -5.31 -4.47 -8.38
CA ASN A 310 -6.65 -4.29 -8.98
C ASN A 310 -7.79 -4.22 -7.94
N ALA A 311 -7.49 -4.22 -6.66
CA ALA A 311 -8.38 -3.90 -5.55
C ALA A 311 -7.54 -3.51 -4.31
N PRO A 312 -8.05 -2.68 -3.41
CA PRO A 312 -7.34 -2.26 -2.22
C PRO A 312 -7.12 -3.43 -1.25
N ILE A 313 -5.88 -3.81 -1.06
CA ILE A 313 -5.43 -4.77 -0.04
C ILE A 313 -4.23 -4.15 0.64
N ASN A 314 -4.27 -4.06 1.98
CA ASN A 314 -3.14 -3.56 2.75
C ASN A 314 -2.76 -4.50 3.88
N ASP A 315 -1.52 -4.34 4.32
CA ASP A 315 -0.88 -5.14 5.36
C ASP A 315 -0.76 -4.34 6.66
N LEU A 316 -0.91 -5.03 7.78
CA LEU A 316 -0.69 -4.49 9.11
C LEU A 316 0.67 -4.96 9.64
N SER A 317 1.31 -4.14 10.46
CA SER A 317 2.42 -4.61 11.29
C SER A 317 1.89 -5.55 12.38
N ARG A 318 2.59 -6.64 12.66
CA ARG A 318 2.29 -7.52 13.83
C ARG A 318 2.34 -6.77 15.15
N GLY A 319 3.08 -5.68 15.22
CA GLY A 319 3.15 -4.79 16.38
C GLY A 319 2.17 -3.62 16.35
N CYS A 320 1.18 -3.61 15.45
CA CYS A 320 0.19 -2.54 15.38
C CYS A 320 -0.71 -2.50 16.63
N ASN A 321 -1.25 -1.34 16.91
CA ASN A 321 -2.31 -1.13 17.90
C ASN A 321 -3.66 -0.89 17.22
N ALA A 322 -4.75 -0.79 18.00
CA ALA A 322 -6.09 -0.61 17.47
C ALA A 322 -6.28 0.73 16.70
N ASP A 323 -5.58 1.79 17.10
CA ASP A 323 -5.61 3.06 16.38
C ASP A 323 -4.98 2.94 14.99
N GLU A 324 -3.86 2.24 14.87
CA GLU A 324 -3.23 1.95 13.59
C GLU A 324 -4.11 1.09 12.70
N VAL A 325 -4.80 0.08 13.25
CA VAL A 325 -5.78 -0.72 12.49
C VAL A 325 -6.93 0.14 12.00
N TYR A 326 -7.51 0.98 12.86
CA TYR A 326 -8.59 1.91 12.52
C TYR A 326 -8.18 2.85 11.37
N GLN A 327 -7.01 3.45 11.47
CA GLN A 327 -6.47 4.37 10.46
C GLN A 327 -6.18 3.66 9.14
N MET A 328 -5.53 2.49 9.19
CA MET A 328 -5.23 1.70 8.00
C MET A 328 -6.51 1.18 7.32
N ALA A 329 -7.59 0.90 8.05
CA ALA A 329 -8.88 0.54 7.46
C ALA A 329 -9.48 1.71 6.67
N ILE A 330 -9.45 2.93 7.20
CA ILE A 330 -9.88 4.14 6.49
C ILE A 330 -9.04 4.34 5.22
N ILE A 331 -7.73 4.20 5.32
CA ILE A 331 -6.83 4.32 4.18
C ILE A 331 -7.18 3.25 3.13
N THR A 332 -7.26 1.99 3.54
CA THR A 332 -7.47 0.87 2.62
C THR A 332 -8.80 0.99 1.88
N ALA A 333 -9.90 1.19 2.60
CA ALA A 333 -11.21 1.33 1.98
C ALA A 333 -11.37 2.66 1.22
N GLY A 334 -10.73 3.73 1.70
CA GLY A 334 -10.81 5.06 1.09
C GLY A 334 -10.08 5.19 -0.25
N LEU A 335 -9.12 4.31 -0.55
CA LEU A 335 -8.33 4.33 -1.80
C LEU A 335 -8.99 3.57 -2.96
N LYS A 336 -10.18 3.00 -2.81
CA LYS A 336 -10.92 2.33 -3.91
C LYS A 336 -11.37 3.32 -4.98
#